data_f8e2ade3539eba712b90448840ea07d6
#
_entry.id   f8e2ade3539eba712b90448840ea07d6
#
_cell.length_a   1.000
_cell.length_b   1.000
_cell.length_c   1.000
_cell.angle_alpha   90.00
_cell.angle_beta   90.00
_cell.angle_gamma   90.00
#
_symmetry.space_group_name_H-M   'P 1'
#
loop_
_entity.id
_entity.type
_entity.pdbx_description
1 polymer ?
#
loop_
_entity_poly.entity_id
_entity_poly.type
_entity_poly.pdbx_seq_one_letter_code
_entity_poly.pdbx_strand_id
1 'polypeptide(L)'
;MIDLIVFLGNYGKKYENTRHNAAWVLCDSIEIGLNAVWQGKFKGQYAKLPSSITGGRAVHLLKPETYMNLSGESVIAAASFFRLKPENILIVHDELELKPGILSFKWSGGLGGHNGLRSIKSVLNTADFFRLRIGIGRPDFSSQGGDASPDISGYVLSRFAQSELDVLKSQVPQADSFFKELLEADEPQSLIKKWAKVLPLQS
;
A
#
# COMPACT_ATOMS: atom_id res chain seq x y z
N MET A 1 16.39 2.92 -7.12
CA MET A 1 16.17 2.49 -5.70
C MET A 1 14.90 3.13 -5.15
N ILE A 2 14.22 2.48 -4.21
CA ILE A 2 13.07 3.05 -3.48
C ILE A 2 13.58 3.75 -2.22
N ASP A 3 13.14 4.99 -2.02
CA ASP A 3 13.53 5.84 -0.90
C ASP A 3 12.33 6.30 -0.06
N LEU A 4 11.08 6.16 -0.59
CA LEU A 4 9.84 6.41 0.14
C LEU A 4 8.85 5.27 -0.07
N ILE A 5 8.39 4.66 1.01
CA ILE A 5 7.35 3.63 1.02
C ILE A 5 6.11 4.22 1.70
N VAL A 6 5.01 4.31 0.96
CA VAL A 6 3.74 4.90 1.42
C VAL A 6 2.69 3.82 1.57
N PHE A 7 2.12 3.68 2.75
CA PHE A 7 1.01 2.77 3.03
C PHE A 7 -0.30 3.55 3.04
N LEU A 8 -1.16 3.35 2.04
CA LEU A 8 -2.42 4.09 1.93
C LEU A 8 -3.48 3.58 2.89
N GLY A 9 -4.26 4.51 3.41
CA GLY A 9 -5.39 4.25 4.29
C GLY A 9 -6.15 5.53 4.62
N ASN A 10 -7.32 5.40 5.23
CA ASN A 10 -8.09 6.49 5.79
C ASN A 10 -7.77 6.64 7.27
N TYR A 11 -7.58 7.88 7.71
CA TYR A 11 -7.38 8.21 9.11
C TYR A 11 -8.68 8.13 9.91
N GLY A 12 -8.56 7.63 11.13
CA GLY A 12 -9.60 7.63 12.14
C GLY A 12 -10.15 6.24 12.47
N LYS A 13 -10.56 6.07 13.74
CA LYS A 13 -10.99 4.80 14.35
C LYS A 13 -12.09 4.07 13.57
N LYS A 14 -12.98 4.79 12.89
CA LYS A 14 -14.06 4.19 12.11
C LYS A 14 -13.58 3.41 10.89
N TYR A 15 -12.34 3.68 10.40
CA TYR A 15 -11.75 3.04 9.23
C TYR A 15 -10.76 1.91 9.58
N GLU A 16 -10.52 1.69 10.89
CA GLU A 16 -9.66 0.58 11.32
C GLU A 16 -10.18 -0.76 10.79
N ASN A 17 -9.26 -1.56 10.23
CA ASN A 17 -9.57 -2.86 9.63
C ASN A 17 -10.59 -2.82 8.49
N THR A 18 -10.78 -1.68 7.83
CA THR A 18 -11.52 -1.65 6.57
C THR A 18 -10.63 -2.15 5.42
N ARG A 19 -11.25 -2.62 4.32
CA ARG A 19 -10.51 -3.10 3.15
C ARG A 19 -9.65 -2.02 2.52
N HIS A 20 -10.11 -0.76 2.57
CA HIS A 20 -9.32 0.39 2.10
C HIS A 20 -8.09 0.71 2.97
N ASN A 21 -8.03 0.14 4.18
CA ASN A 21 -6.87 0.24 5.07
C ASN A 21 -5.99 -1.02 5.04
N ALA A 22 -6.13 -1.89 4.04
CA ALA A 22 -5.32 -3.12 3.91
C ALA A 22 -3.81 -2.85 4.01
N ALA A 23 -3.34 -1.75 3.44
CA ALA A 23 -1.93 -1.38 3.52
C ALA A 23 -1.49 -1.00 4.94
N TRP A 24 -2.34 -0.36 5.73
CA TRP A 24 -2.04 -0.07 7.13
C TRP A 24 -2.03 -1.35 7.97
N VAL A 25 -3.01 -2.25 7.75
CA VAL A 25 -3.06 -3.56 8.42
C VAL A 25 -1.78 -4.36 8.14
N LEU A 26 -1.32 -4.37 6.87
CA LEU A 26 -0.07 -5.02 6.51
C LEU A 26 1.12 -4.34 7.18
N CYS A 27 1.23 -3.01 7.10
CA CYS A 27 2.32 -2.24 7.71
C CYS A 27 2.46 -2.52 9.21
N ASP A 28 1.35 -2.58 9.93
CA ASP A 28 1.32 -2.83 11.39
C ASP A 28 1.62 -4.29 11.75
N SER A 29 1.85 -5.15 10.76
CA SER A 29 2.12 -6.59 10.94
C SER A 29 3.51 -7.02 10.45
N ILE A 30 4.15 -6.26 9.55
CA ILE A 30 5.46 -6.57 8.95
C ILE A 30 6.61 -5.95 9.72
N GLU A 31 7.81 -6.54 9.57
CA GLU A 31 9.02 -6.17 10.32
C GLU A 31 9.37 -4.68 10.21
N ILE A 32 9.36 -4.11 9.00
CA ILE A 32 9.72 -2.70 8.79
C ILE A 32 8.74 -1.73 9.44
N GLY A 33 7.47 -2.10 9.56
CA GLY A 33 6.44 -1.29 10.20
C GLY A 33 6.46 -1.41 11.72
N LEU A 34 6.65 -2.65 12.24
CA LEU A 34 6.72 -2.94 13.66
C LEU A 34 7.95 -2.30 14.33
N ASN A 35 9.08 -2.25 13.64
CA ASN A 35 10.32 -1.66 14.13
C ASN A 35 10.44 -0.15 13.83
N ALA A 36 9.45 0.46 13.20
CA ALA A 36 9.46 1.86 12.85
C ALA A 36 9.16 2.75 14.05
N VAL A 37 9.98 3.78 14.26
CA VAL A 37 9.70 4.83 15.25
C VAL A 37 8.87 5.92 14.57
N TRP A 38 7.56 5.81 14.70
CA TRP A 38 6.60 6.70 14.08
C TRP A 38 6.52 8.07 14.77
N GLN A 39 6.42 9.13 13.97
CA GLN A 39 6.23 10.51 14.42
C GLN A 39 5.29 11.27 13.47
N GLY A 40 4.51 12.22 14.00
CA GLY A 40 3.63 13.07 13.19
C GLY A 40 4.43 14.01 12.30
N LYS A 41 4.42 13.79 10.97
CA LYS A 41 5.07 14.64 9.96
C LYS A 41 4.42 14.42 8.59
N PHE A 42 4.49 15.43 7.70
CA PHE A 42 3.98 15.33 6.34
C PHE A 42 2.47 14.99 6.25
N LYS A 43 1.66 15.53 7.15
CA LYS A 43 0.22 15.20 7.25
C LYS A 43 -0.04 13.69 7.44
N GLY A 44 0.80 13.02 8.23
CA GLY A 44 0.69 11.59 8.47
C GLY A 44 1.68 11.10 9.52
N GLN A 45 1.73 9.79 9.71
CA GLN A 45 2.76 9.11 10.49
C GLN A 45 3.95 8.84 9.58
N TYR A 46 5.09 9.31 9.98
CA TYR A 46 6.36 9.19 9.26
C TYR A 46 7.38 8.46 10.12
N ALA A 47 8.19 7.63 9.49
CA ALA A 47 9.38 7.06 10.12
C ALA A 47 10.54 7.00 9.13
N LYS A 48 11.77 7.05 9.65
CA LYS A 48 12.99 6.74 8.89
C LYS A 48 13.47 5.36 9.31
N LEU A 49 13.71 4.48 8.34
CA LEU A 49 14.25 3.16 8.65
C LEU A 49 15.67 3.24 9.20
N PRO A 50 16.05 2.36 10.14
CA PRO A 50 17.43 2.25 10.64
C PRO A 50 18.42 1.93 9.53
N SER A 51 19.60 2.53 9.59
CA SER A 51 20.68 2.29 8.62
C SER A 51 21.14 0.83 8.56
N SER A 52 20.98 0.09 9.65
CA SER A 52 21.25 -1.35 9.71
C SER A 52 20.35 -2.19 8.79
N ILE A 53 19.13 -1.73 8.52
CA ILE A 53 18.16 -2.41 7.63
C ILE A 53 18.35 -1.97 6.18
N THR A 54 18.79 -0.73 5.95
CA THR A 54 18.83 -0.11 4.63
C THR A 54 20.21 -0.08 3.98
N GLY A 55 21.20 -0.73 4.59
CA GLY A 55 22.59 -0.65 4.10
C GLY A 55 23.16 0.77 4.11
N GLY A 56 22.74 1.62 5.05
CA GLY A 56 23.19 3.01 5.17
C GLY A 56 22.37 4.02 4.38
N ARG A 57 21.45 3.60 3.52
CA ARG A 57 20.56 4.51 2.75
C ARG A 57 19.49 5.16 3.62
N ALA A 58 19.04 6.33 3.20
CA ALA A 58 17.89 6.99 3.82
C ALA A 58 16.61 6.49 3.17
N VAL A 59 15.92 5.55 3.81
CA VAL A 59 14.60 5.07 3.38
C VAL A 59 13.54 5.51 4.38
N HIS A 60 12.43 5.99 3.86
CA HIS A 60 11.36 6.64 4.60
C HIS A 60 10.07 5.85 4.49
N LEU A 61 9.33 5.73 5.60
CA LEU A 61 7.98 5.18 5.65
C LEU A 61 6.99 6.31 5.89
N LEU A 62 5.81 6.22 5.28
CA LEU A 62 4.74 7.20 5.43
C LEU A 62 3.37 6.51 5.45
N LYS A 63 2.56 6.81 6.45
CA LYS A 63 1.13 6.50 6.54
C LYS A 63 0.38 7.83 6.50
N PRO A 64 -0.22 8.25 5.37
CA PRO A 64 -0.99 9.49 5.28
C PRO A 64 -2.14 9.49 6.29
N GLU A 65 -2.24 10.49 7.16
CA GLU A 65 -3.39 10.71 8.06
C GLU A 65 -4.37 11.71 7.44
N THR A 66 -4.65 11.52 6.15
CA THR A 66 -5.64 12.24 5.38
C THR A 66 -6.79 11.31 5.03
N TYR A 67 -7.87 11.83 4.44
CA TYR A 67 -8.79 10.95 3.70
C TYR A 67 -8.10 10.40 2.46
N MET A 68 -8.52 9.22 2.00
CA MET A 68 -7.91 8.53 0.86
C MET A 68 -7.76 9.44 -0.37
N ASN A 69 -8.79 10.20 -0.72
CA ASN A 69 -8.77 11.14 -1.85
C ASN A 69 -7.86 12.36 -1.67
N LEU A 70 -7.24 12.52 -0.51
CA LEU A 70 -6.27 13.57 -0.20
C LEU A 70 -4.87 13.02 0.12
N SER A 71 -4.63 11.71 -0.07
CA SER A 71 -3.34 11.07 0.23
C SER A 71 -2.16 11.73 -0.50
N GLY A 72 -2.39 12.29 -1.68
CA GLY A 72 -1.38 13.01 -2.43
C GLY A 72 -0.77 14.20 -1.68
N GLU A 73 -1.52 14.87 -0.81
CA GLU A 73 -1.01 15.99 -0.02
C GLU A 73 0.12 15.57 0.94
N SER A 74 -0.03 14.41 1.56
CA SER A 74 1.00 13.81 2.42
C SER A 74 2.21 13.36 1.61
N VAL A 75 1.96 12.69 0.48
CA VAL A 75 3.02 12.17 -0.40
C VAL A 75 3.87 13.30 -0.97
N ILE A 76 3.25 14.37 -1.52
CA ILE A 76 4.00 15.48 -2.10
C ILE A 76 4.78 16.25 -1.05
N ALA A 77 4.25 16.37 0.18
CA ALA A 77 4.97 17.03 1.28
C ALA A 77 6.27 16.28 1.63
N ALA A 78 6.22 14.93 1.70
CA ALA A 78 7.40 14.10 1.93
C ALA A 78 8.35 14.09 0.73
N ALA A 79 7.83 13.85 -0.47
CA ALA A 79 8.62 13.77 -1.71
C ALA A 79 9.39 15.08 -1.98
N SER A 80 8.73 16.23 -1.82
CA SER A 80 9.38 17.55 -2.00
C SER A 80 10.45 17.81 -0.94
N PHE A 81 10.18 17.47 0.32
CA PHE A 81 11.13 17.67 1.42
C PHE A 81 12.43 16.87 1.21
N PHE A 82 12.31 15.62 0.78
CA PHE A 82 13.44 14.72 0.51
C PHE A 82 13.95 14.80 -0.92
N ARG A 83 13.35 15.64 -1.78
CA ARG A 83 13.70 15.82 -3.21
C ARG A 83 13.63 14.50 -4.00
N LEU A 84 12.61 13.69 -3.70
CA LEU A 84 12.42 12.39 -4.35
C LEU A 84 11.67 12.54 -5.67
N LYS A 85 12.05 11.72 -6.64
CA LYS A 85 11.34 11.57 -7.91
C LYS A 85 10.24 10.48 -7.79
N PRO A 86 9.22 10.47 -8.66
CA PRO A 86 8.19 9.44 -8.64
C PRO A 86 8.73 8.00 -8.69
N GLU A 87 9.80 7.77 -9.45
CA GLU A 87 10.46 6.46 -9.54
C GLU A 87 11.16 6.00 -8.25
N ASN A 88 11.31 6.87 -7.26
CA ASN A 88 11.83 6.52 -5.94
C ASN A 88 10.72 6.19 -4.93
N ILE A 89 9.45 6.17 -5.37
CA ILE A 89 8.29 6.02 -4.49
C ILE A 89 7.61 4.67 -4.74
N LEU A 90 7.39 3.92 -3.65
CA LEU A 90 6.51 2.77 -3.62
C LEU A 90 5.21 3.13 -2.90
N ILE A 91 4.08 2.90 -3.56
CA ILE A 91 2.75 3.03 -2.97
C ILE A 91 2.19 1.63 -2.69
N VAL A 92 1.88 1.35 -1.42
CA VAL A 92 1.20 0.13 -0.98
C VAL A 92 -0.28 0.44 -0.83
N HIS A 93 -1.14 -0.33 -1.49
CA HIS A 93 -2.58 -0.06 -1.54
C HIS A 93 -3.42 -1.32 -1.76
N ASP A 94 -4.72 -1.24 -1.46
CA ASP A 94 -5.70 -2.28 -1.75
C ASP A 94 -6.01 -2.37 -3.26
N GLU A 95 -6.32 -3.57 -3.75
CA GLU A 95 -6.62 -3.85 -5.16
C GLU A 95 -7.82 -4.79 -5.29
N LEU A 96 -8.87 -4.30 -5.93
CA LEU A 96 -10.11 -5.04 -6.16
C LEU A 96 -9.94 -6.20 -7.17
N GLU A 97 -9.05 -6.04 -8.15
CA GLU A 97 -8.87 -7.04 -9.23
C GLU A 97 -8.03 -8.25 -8.81
N LEU A 98 -7.47 -8.23 -7.61
CA LEU A 98 -6.73 -9.34 -7.04
C LEU A 98 -7.57 -10.04 -5.96
N LYS A 99 -7.58 -11.37 -5.97
CA LYS A 99 -8.21 -12.17 -4.90
C LYS A 99 -7.61 -11.80 -3.53
N PRO A 100 -8.38 -11.93 -2.44
CA PRO A 100 -7.90 -11.60 -1.09
C PRO A 100 -6.56 -12.26 -0.78
N GLY A 101 -5.65 -11.47 -0.19
CA GLY A 101 -4.32 -11.90 0.21
C GLY A 101 -3.28 -11.99 -0.91
N ILE A 102 -3.62 -11.86 -2.18
CA ILE A 102 -2.60 -11.81 -3.24
C ILE A 102 -1.80 -10.51 -3.14
N LEU A 103 -0.47 -10.62 -3.09
CA LEU A 103 0.43 -9.49 -3.24
C LEU A 103 0.92 -9.40 -4.69
N SER A 104 1.03 -8.18 -5.21
CA SER A 104 1.51 -7.98 -6.58
C SER A 104 2.27 -6.68 -6.72
N PHE A 105 3.56 -6.80 -7.04
CA PHE A 105 4.43 -5.67 -7.30
C PHE A 105 4.42 -5.28 -8.77
N LYS A 106 4.33 -3.99 -9.05
CA LYS A 106 4.35 -3.48 -10.43
C LYS A 106 4.86 -2.06 -10.52
N TRP A 107 5.27 -1.68 -11.73
CA TRP A 107 5.56 -0.31 -12.14
C TRP A 107 4.36 0.29 -12.88
N SER A 108 4.01 1.55 -12.57
CA SER A 108 3.08 2.37 -13.38
C SER A 108 1.71 1.72 -13.69
N GLY A 109 0.99 2.25 -14.68
CA GLY A 109 -0.25 1.70 -15.24
C GLY A 109 -1.53 2.33 -14.68
N GLY A 110 -2.67 1.78 -15.09
CA GLY A 110 -4.00 2.26 -14.72
C GLY A 110 -4.24 2.30 -13.21
N LEU A 111 -5.10 3.20 -12.74
CA LEU A 111 -5.32 3.46 -11.30
C LEU A 111 -6.46 2.63 -10.70
N GLY A 112 -7.18 1.83 -11.50
CA GLY A 112 -8.26 0.97 -11.03
C GLY A 112 -9.42 1.70 -10.33
N GLY A 113 -9.58 3.00 -10.56
CA GLY A 113 -10.56 3.81 -9.84
C GLY A 113 -10.16 4.18 -8.40
N HIS A 114 -8.98 3.77 -7.93
CA HIS A 114 -8.53 3.99 -6.56
C HIS A 114 -8.27 5.47 -6.25
N ASN A 115 -9.04 6.06 -5.34
CA ASN A 115 -9.01 7.50 -5.05
C ASN A 115 -7.66 7.98 -4.51
N GLY A 116 -6.96 7.19 -3.70
CA GLY A 116 -5.62 7.52 -3.21
C GLY A 116 -4.59 7.61 -4.35
N LEU A 117 -4.64 6.67 -5.30
CA LEU A 117 -3.76 6.71 -6.47
C LEU A 117 -4.08 7.89 -7.39
N ARG A 118 -5.37 8.26 -7.53
CA ARG A 118 -5.78 9.47 -8.28
C ARG A 118 -5.22 10.73 -7.63
N SER A 119 -5.33 10.83 -6.31
CA SER A 119 -4.78 11.95 -5.53
C SER A 119 -3.27 12.08 -5.71
N ILE A 120 -2.53 10.96 -5.62
CA ILE A 120 -1.07 10.94 -5.81
C ILE A 120 -0.70 11.32 -7.24
N LYS A 121 -1.37 10.72 -8.25
CA LYS A 121 -1.13 11.09 -9.67
C LYS A 121 -1.34 12.58 -9.90
N SER A 122 -2.36 13.18 -9.32
CA SER A 122 -2.67 14.61 -9.48
C SER A 122 -1.53 15.50 -8.99
N VAL A 123 -0.90 15.19 -7.86
CA VAL A 123 0.16 16.03 -7.27
C VAL A 123 1.54 15.74 -7.83
N LEU A 124 1.82 14.48 -8.23
CA LEU A 124 3.07 14.09 -8.87
C LEU A 124 3.06 14.34 -10.39
N ASN A 125 1.91 14.65 -10.95
CA ASN A 125 1.65 14.83 -12.38
C ASN A 125 2.04 13.60 -13.24
N THR A 126 2.12 12.42 -12.63
CA THR A 126 2.42 11.15 -13.31
C THR A 126 1.88 9.98 -12.52
N ALA A 127 1.65 8.82 -13.19
CA ALA A 127 1.37 7.55 -12.57
C ALA A 127 2.61 6.61 -12.55
N ASP A 128 3.78 7.14 -12.93
CA ASP A 128 5.03 6.39 -13.04
C ASP A 128 5.72 6.31 -11.67
N PHE A 129 5.15 5.49 -10.81
CA PHE A 129 5.65 5.10 -9.49
C PHE A 129 5.40 3.61 -9.27
N PHE A 130 6.15 3.02 -8.36
CA PHE A 130 5.99 1.62 -7.99
C PHE A 130 4.76 1.40 -7.11
N ARG A 131 4.15 0.23 -7.22
CA ARG A 131 3.00 -0.18 -6.41
C ARG A 131 3.19 -1.60 -5.89
N LEU A 132 2.93 -1.78 -4.61
CA LEU A 132 2.61 -3.08 -4.03
C LEU A 132 1.11 -3.13 -3.82
N ARG A 133 0.44 -3.97 -4.59
CA ARG A 133 -1.01 -4.15 -4.57
C ARG A 133 -1.37 -5.29 -3.63
N ILE A 134 -2.32 -5.05 -2.76
CA ILE A 134 -2.85 -6.04 -1.81
C ILE A 134 -4.25 -6.41 -2.29
N GLY A 135 -4.45 -7.65 -2.70
CA GLY A 135 -5.75 -8.13 -3.14
C GLY A 135 -6.77 -8.11 -2.00
N ILE A 136 -7.91 -7.50 -2.27
CA ILE A 136 -9.09 -7.49 -1.39
C ILE A 136 -10.31 -8.14 -2.05
N GLY A 137 -10.20 -8.51 -3.36
CA GLY A 137 -11.29 -9.06 -4.14
C GLY A 137 -12.36 -8.03 -4.49
N ARG A 138 -13.26 -8.44 -5.38
CA ARG A 138 -14.49 -7.71 -5.65
C ARG A 138 -15.65 -8.29 -4.84
N PRO A 139 -16.62 -7.48 -4.44
CA PRO A 139 -17.85 -8.02 -3.85
C PRO A 139 -18.57 -8.92 -4.84
N ASP A 140 -19.14 -10.01 -4.36
CA ASP A 140 -19.98 -10.89 -5.16
C ASP A 140 -21.39 -10.29 -5.26
N PHE A 141 -21.76 -9.86 -6.45
CA PHE A 141 -23.06 -9.27 -6.73
C PHE A 141 -24.08 -10.27 -7.30
N SER A 142 -23.66 -11.52 -7.53
CA SER A 142 -24.54 -12.56 -8.08
C SER A 142 -25.74 -12.89 -7.19
N SER A 143 -25.66 -12.56 -5.90
CA SER A 143 -26.71 -12.80 -4.91
C SER A 143 -27.68 -11.62 -4.71
N GLN A 144 -27.42 -10.44 -5.27
CA GLN A 144 -28.29 -9.28 -5.18
C GLN A 144 -29.00 -9.10 -6.54
N GLY A 145 -30.10 -9.79 -6.73
CA GLY A 145 -30.94 -9.66 -7.93
C GLY A 145 -31.40 -8.22 -8.10
N GLY A 146 -30.85 -7.51 -9.09
CA GLY A 146 -31.26 -6.17 -9.47
C GLY A 146 -30.21 -5.46 -10.36
N ASP A 147 -30.66 -4.55 -11.22
CA ASP A 147 -29.84 -3.70 -12.09
C ASP A 147 -29.00 -2.62 -11.37
N ALA A 148 -28.78 -2.75 -10.05
CA ALA A 148 -28.04 -1.77 -9.26
C ALA A 148 -26.54 -1.90 -9.51
N SER A 149 -25.89 -0.80 -9.88
CA SER A 149 -24.43 -0.73 -9.96
C SER A 149 -23.80 -1.08 -8.59
N PRO A 150 -22.71 -1.88 -8.60
CA PRO A 150 -22.02 -2.28 -7.38
C PRO A 150 -21.60 -1.09 -6.51
N ASP A 151 -21.95 -1.08 -5.23
CA ASP A 151 -21.42 -0.11 -4.28
C ASP A 151 -19.97 -0.48 -3.88
N ILE A 152 -19.04 -0.18 -4.79
CA ILE A 152 -17.61 -0.35 -4.57
C ILE A 152 -17.13 0.53 -3.39
N SER A 153 -17.68 1.72 -3.22
CA SER A 153 -17.30 2.62 -2.13
C SER A 153 -17.66 2.03 -0.77
N GLY A 154 -18.88 1.53 -0.62
CA GLY A 154 -19.31 0.85 0.60
C GLY A 154 -18.46 -0.41 0.88
N TYR A 155 -18.12 -1.18 -0.17
CA TYR A 155 -17.30 -2.38 -0.03
C TYR A 155 -15.90 -2.08 0.52
N VAL A 156 -15.17 -1.16 -0.08
CA VAL A 156 -13.80 -0.84 0.38
C VAL A 156 -13.78 -0.17 1.77
N LEU A 157 -14.85 0.53 2.13
CA LEU A 157 -15.01 1.14 3.46
C LEU A 157 -15.59 0.19 4.51
N SER A 158 -16.04 -1.00 4.12
CA SER A 158 -16.48 -2.03 5.06
C SER A 158 -15.29 -2.76 5.68
N ARG A 159 -15.47 -3.27 6.91
CA ARG A 159 -14.44 -4.01 7.61
C ARG A 159 -14.20 -5.37 6.97
N PHE A 160 -12.97 -5.82 7.03
CA PHE A 160 -12.64 -7.21 6.73
C PHE A 160 -13.43 -8.18 7.63
N ALA A 161 -13.86 -9.29 7.07
CA ALA A 161 -14.22 -10.45 7.88
C ALA A 161 -12.95 -11.04 8.54
N GLN A 162 -13.10 -11.79 9.64
CA GLN A 162 -11.94 -12.37 10.33
C GLN A 162 -11.13 -13.27 9.39
N SER A 163 -11.80 -14.10 8.59
CA SER A 163 -11.14 -14.96 7.59
C SER A 163 -10.32 -14.19 6.56
N GLU A 164 -10.78 -13.02 6.13
CA GLU A 164 -10.02 -12.17 5.21
C GLU A 164 -8.78 -11.54 5.88
N LEU A 165 -8.91 -11.15 7.15
CA LEU A 165 -7.76 -10.68 7.96
C LEU A 165 -6.73 -11.78 8.16
N ASP A 166 -7.17 -13.01 8.41
CA ASP A 166 -6.27 -14.15 8.59
C ASP A 166 -5.50 -14.45 7.29
N VAL A 167 -6.18 -14.38 6.14
CA VAL A 167 -5.54 -14.50 4.82
C VAL A 167 -4.55 -13.36 4.59
N LEU A 168 -4.88 -12.11 4.93
CA LEU A 168 -3.95 -10.99 4.80
C LEU A 168 -2.74 -11.16 5.71
N LYS A 169 -2.94 -11.57 6.95
CA LYS A 169 -1.85 -11.82 7.91
C LYS A 169 -0.96 -13.00 7.51
N SER A 170 -1.49 -14.00 6.82
CA SER A 170 -0.69 -15.12 6.30
C SER A 170 0.35 -14.66 5.25
N GLN A 171 0.18 -13.44 4.69
CA GLN A 171 1.13 -12.85 3.75
C GLN A 171 2.33 -12.14 4.42
N VAL A 172 2.33 -11.99 5.74
CA VAL A 172 3.39 -11.26 6.46
C VAL A 172 4.80 -11.81 6.12
N PRO A 173 5.07 -13.13 6.14
CA PRO A 173 6.40 -13.63 5.81
C PRO A 173 6.84 -13.31 4.37
N GLN A 174 5.90 -13.33 3.42
CA GLN A 174 6.18 -12.99 2.02
C GLN A 174 6.37 -11.49 1.84
N ALA A 175 5.59 -10.68 2.55
CA ALA A 175 5.77 -9.23 2.55
C ALA A 175 7.11 -8.84 3.18
N ASP A 176 7.53 -9.46 4.28
CA ASP A 176 8.84 -9.21 4.88
C ASP A 176 9.97 -9.59 3.90
N SER A 177 9.85 -10.74 3.22
CA SER A 177 10.80 -11.15 2.18
C SER A 177 10.84 -10.15 1.02
N PHE A 178 9.67 -9.66 0.57
CA PHE A 178 9.58 -8.63 -0.47
C PHE A 178 10.27 -7.33 -0.07
N PHE A 179 9.98 -6.81 1.12
CA PHE A 179 10.57 -5.55 1.58
C PHE A 179 12.06 -5.68 1.81
N LYS A 180 12.55 -6.82 2.32
CA LYS A 180 13.98 -7.09 2.42
C LYS A 180 14.66 -7.02 1.05
N GLU A 181 14.16 -7.75 0.06
CA GLU A 181 14.72 -7.73 -1.30
C GLU A 181 14.62 -6.33 -1.94
N LEU A 182 13.52 -5.62 -1.71
CA LEU A 182 13.34 -4.27 -2.23
C LEU A 182 14.35 -3.28 -1.66
N LEU A 183 14.68 -3.40 -0.38
CA LEU A 183 15.65 -2.54 0.30
C LEU A 183 17.10 -2.85 -0.14
N GLU A 184 17.36 -4.07 -0.57
CA GLU A 184 18.66 -4.49 -1.10
C GLU A 184 18.83 -4.20 -2.61
N ALA A 185 17.71 -4.02 -3.34
CA ALA A 185 17.74 -3.88 -4.79
C ALA A 185 18.18 -2.48 -5.24
N ASP A 186 19.20 -2.42 -6.09
CA ASP A 186 19.58 -1.18 -6.78
C ASP A 186 18.52 -0.77 -7.82
N GLU A 187 17.99 -1.74 -8.54
CA GLU A 187 16.96 -1.55 -9.56
C GLU A 187 15.68 -2.28 -9.17
N PRO A 188 14.66 -1.60 -8.60
CA PRO A 188 13.40 -2.21 -8.20
C PRO A 188 12.66 -2.94 -9.33
N GLN A 189 12.86 -2.50 -10.59
CA GLN A 189 12.28 -3.14 -11.77
C GLN A 189 12.66 -4.61 -11.91
N SER A 190 13.86 -5.00 -11.46
CA SER A 190 14.33 -6.40 -11.50
C SER A 190 13.44 -7.35 -10.69
N LEU A 191 12.75 -6.83 -9.69
CA LEU A 191 11.88 -7.61 -8.81
C LEU A 191 10.47 -7.82 -9.40
N ILE A 192 10.06 -7.07 -10.43
CA ILE A 192 8.68 -7.09 -10.94
C ILE A 192 8.28 -8.50 -11.37
N LYS A 193 9.13 -9.21 -12.10
CA LYS A 193 8.81 -10.57 -12.59
C LYS A 193 8.60 -11.55 -11.43
N LYS A 194 9.47 -11.51 -10.44
CA LYS A 194 9.38 -12.39 -9.25
C LYS A 194 8.14 -12.11 -8.43
N TRP A 195 7.83 -10.84 -8.20
CA TRP A 195 6.77 -10.38 -7.33
C TRP A 195 5.49 -9.93 -8.07
N ALA A 196 5.35 -10.32 -9.36
CA ALA A 196 4.17 -9.96 -10.16
C ALA A 196 2.86 -10.47 -9.57
N LYS A 197 2.89 -11.66 -8.94
CA LYS A 197 1.73 -12.27 -8.28
C LYS A 197 2.22 -13.30 -7.26
N VAL A 198 2.01 -13.02 -5.99
CA VAL A 198 2.33 -13.91 -4.88
C VAL A 198 1.05 -14.36 -4.20
N LEU A 199 0.83 -15.67 -4.19
CA LEU A 199 -0.36 -16.28 -3.59
C LEU A 199 -0.20 -16.38 -2.07
N PRO A 200 -1.32 -16.38 -1.29
CA PRO A 200 -1.29 -16.71 0.12
C PRO A 200 -0.63 -18.05 0.38
N LEU A 201 0.11 -18.15 1.47
CA LEU A 201 0.58 -19.45 1.96
C LEU A 201 -0.66 -20.29 2.29
N GLN A 202 -0.74 -21.51 1.75
CA GLN A 202 -1.79 -22.44 2.14
C GLN A 202 -1.53 -22.85 3.58
N SER A 203 -2.50 -22.59 4.44
CA SER A 203 -2.52 -23.08 5.84
C SER A 203 -2.77 -24.59 5.91
#